data_4da03cfe54c253b49a2fd9aab0c9e388
#
_entry.id   4da03cfe54c253b49a2fd9aab0c9e388
#
_cell.length_a   1.000
_cell.length_b   1.000
_cell.length_c   1.000
_cell.angle_alpha   90.00
_cell.angle_beta   90.00
_cell.angle_gamma   90.00
#
_symmetry.space_group_name_H-M   'P 1'
#
loop_
_entity.id
_entity.type
_entity.pdbx_description
1 polymer ?
#
loop_
_entity_poly.entity_id
_entity_poly.type
_entity_poly.pdbx_seq_one_letter_code
_entity_poly.pdbx_strand_id
1 'polypeptide(L)'
;MIAMRRCYAISIIGMEGKNMNHNKKKILKVTALFVFMFFLGWGAGSLQKQQMKKTVETVSVQNQADNWGLGFGAEGTQPTGNVTADELKKYNAWYVGDKNKKTIYLTFDCGYENGNTEPILDALKKHNAKATFFVVGHFLESAPDIVKRMEEEGHAVGNHTYH
;
A
#
# COMPACT_ATOMS: atom_id res chain seq x y z
N MET A 1 33.91 -11.17 11.26
CA MET A 1 34.46 -9.83 10.92
C MET A 1 33.82 -8.83 11.88
N ILE A 2 34.56 -8.41 12.91
CA ILE A 2 34.07 -7.65 14.08
C ILE A 2 34.11 -6.17 13.70
N ALA A 3 32.96 -5.50 13.63
CA ALA A 3 32.87 -4.07 13.41
C ALA A 3 33.11 -3.34 14.74
N MET A 4 34.25 -2.69 14.85
CA MET A 4 34.62 -1.78 15.97
C MET A 4 33.66 -0.59 15.99
N ARG A 5 32.86 -0.49 17.04
CA ARG A 5 32.17 0.76 17.41
C ARG A 5 33.18 1.71 18.04
N ARG A 6 33.54 2.78 17.33
CA ARG A 6 34.27 3.90 17.90
C ARG A 6 33.32 4.70 18.79
N CYS A 7 33.52 4.58 20.11
CA CYS A 7 32.96 5.53 21.07
C CYS A 7 33.77 6.84 20.98
N TYR A 8 33.13 7.90 20.47
CA TYR A 8 33.65 9.24 20.67
C TYR A 8 33.31 9.71 22.09
N ALA A 9 34.28 9.66 22.95
CA ALA A 9 34.21 10.35 24.24
C ALA A 9 34.31 11.86 23.97
N ILE A 10 33.23 12.60 24.21
CA ILE A 10 33.28 14.06 24.24
C ILE A 10 33.96 14.44 25.54
N SER A 11 35.22 14.84 25.44
CA SER A 11 35.97 15.45 26.54
C SER A 11 35.32 16.81 26.85
N ILE A 12 34.61 16.87 27.96
CA ILE A 12 34.13 18.14 28.51
C ILE A 12 35.36 18.81 29.15
N ILE A 13 35.99 19.71 28.38
CA ILE A 13 37.03 20.59 28.91
C ILE A 13 36.38 21.49 29.97
N GLY A 14 36.82 21.35 31.22
CA GLY A 14 36.40 22.21 32.32
C GLY A 14 36.75 23.66 32.00
N MET A 15 35.77 24.48 31.76
CA MET A 15 35.91 25.92 31.69
C MET A 15 35.81 26.48 33.12
N GLU A 16 36.96 26.85 33.68
CA GLU A 16 37.02 27.66 34.90
C GLU A 16 36.09 28.87 34.85
N GLY A 17 35.43 29.11 35.96
CA GLY A 17 34.37 30.10 36.12
C GLY A 17 34.76 31.54 35.86
N LYS A 18 34.75 31.99 34.60
CA LYS A 18 34.62 33.42 34.28
C LYS A 18 33.13 33.79 34.32
N ASN A 19 32.82 34.79 35.16
CA ASN A 19 31.48 35.32 35.42
C ASN A 19 30.78 35.73 34.08
N MET A 20 29.99 34.80 33.52
CA MET A 20 29.37 34.96 32.24
C MET A 20 28.19 35.94 32.36
N ASN A 21 28.19 37.02 31.56
CA ASN A 21 27.14 38.02 31.53
C ASN A 21 25.75 37.37 31.36
N HIS A 22 24.73 37.88 32.06
CA HIS A 22 23.36 37.37 32.12
C HIS A 22 22.78 37.09 30.73
N ASN A 23 23.07 37.90 29.75
CA ASN A 23 22.62 37.73 28.36
C ASN A 23 23.28 36.51 27.69
N LYS A 24 24.54 36.23 27.95
CA LYS A 24 25.24 35.03 27.44
C LYS A 24 24.69 33.75 28.07
N LYS A 25 24.28 33.77 29.33
CA LYS A 25 23.59 32.64 29.98
C LYS A 25 22.22 32.37 29.40
N LYS A 26 21.46 33.41 29.03
CA LYS A 26 20.15 33.26 28.31
C LYS A 26 20.34 32.66 26.94
N ILE A 27 21.27 33.17 26.16
CA ILE A 27 21.56 32.65 24.80
C ILE A 27 21.98 31.18 24.90
N LEU A 28 22.84 30.80 25.80
CA LEU A 28 23.29 29.40 25.97
C LEU A 28 22.13 28.46 26.35
N LYS A 29 21.18 28.90 27.18
CA LYS A 29 20.01 28.11 27.54
C LYS A 29 19.07 27.93 26.32
N VAL A 30 18.85 28.97 25.52
CA VAL A 30 18.00 28.93 24.33
C VAL A 30 18.64 28.04 23.27
N THR A 31 19.94 28.17 23.01
CA THR A 31 20.65 27.27 22.06
C THR A 31 20.62 25.82 22.50
N ALA A 32 20.86 25.54 23.81
CA ALA A 32 20.75 24.18 24.32
C ALA A 32 19.34 23.59 24.15
N LEU A 33 18.29 24.40 24.34
CA LEU A 33 16.91 23.99 24.14
C LEU A 33 16.64 23.64 22.65
N PHE A 34 17.10 24.47 21.71
CA PHE A 34 16.95 24.19 20.28
C PHE A 34 17.71 22.93 19.85
N VAL A 35 18.91 22.70 20.33
CA VAL A 35 19.68 21.47 20.07
C VAL A 35 18.96 20.25 20.63
N PHE A 36 18.42 20.34 21.85
CA PHE A 36 17.65 19.26 22.47
C PHE A 36 16.38 18.93 21.67
N MET A 37 15.61 19.95 21.23
CA MET A 37 14.42 19.76 20.39
C MET A 37 14.76 19.15 19.04
N PHE A 38 15.90 19.55 18.44
CA PHE A 38 16.39 18.96 17.19
C PHE A 38 16.66 17.47 17.33
N PHE A 39 17.34 17.05 18.41
CA PHE A 39 17.61 15.63 18.66
C PHE A 39 16.35 14.85 19.02
N LEU A 40 15.37 15.44 19.71
CA LEU A 40 14.07 14.80 19.94
C LEU A 40 13.29 14.60 18.63
N GLY A 41 13.26 15.60 17.75
CA GLY A 41 12.62 15.50 16.45
C GLY A 41 13.28 14.46 15.55
N TRP A 42 14.61 14.42 15.56
CA TRP A 42 15.37 13.42 14.79
C TRP A 42 15.17 12.00 15.33
N GLY A 43 15.18 11.83 16.65
CA GLY A 43 14.90 10.56 17.30
C GLY A 43 13.49 10.04 17.00
N ALA A 44 12.48 10.90 17.08
CA ALA A 44 11.11 10.54 16.75
C ALA A 44 10.94 10.17 15.25
N GLY A 45 11.56 10.93 14.35
CA GLY A 45 11.53 10.64 12.91
C GLY A 45 12.22 9.32 12.53
N SER A 46 13.31 8.96 13.23
CA SER A 46 14.00 7.69 13.00
C SER A 46 13.19 6.47 13.49
N LEU A 47 12.50 6.62 14.62
CA LEU A 47 11.60 5.58 15.15
C LEU A 47 10.39 5.36 14.24
N GLN A 48 9.82 6.43 13.68
CA GLN A 48 8.70 6.35 12.75
C GLN A 48 9.10 5.69 11.42
N LYS A 49 10.32 5.98 10.91
CA LYS A 49 10.89 5.29 9.75
C LYS A 49 11.12 3.79 10.01
N GLN A 50 11.52 3.42 11.21
CA GLN A 50 11.76 2.04 11.59
C GLN A 50 10.44 1.27 11.76
N GLN A 51 9.38 1.91 12.25
CA GLN A 51 8.05 1.31 12.31
C GLN A 51 7.43 1.14 10.92
N MET A 52 7.57 2.11 10.03
CA MET A 52 7.10 1.96 8.63
C MET A 52 7.85 0.84 7.89
N LYS A 53 9.17 0.69 8.10
CA LYS A 53 9.91 -0.47 7.56
C LYS A 53 9.40 -1.79 8.11
N LYS A 54 9.07 -1.86 9.40
CA LYS A 54 8.53 -3.08 10.02
C LYS A 54 7.15 -3.47 9.50
N THR A 55 6.31 -2.50 9.12
CA THR A 55 4.99 -2.76 8.55
C THR A 55 5.06 -3.21 7.09
N VAL A 56 6.12 -2.87 6.37
CA VAL A 56 6.35 -3.30 4.99
C VAL A 56 7.08 -4.65 4.92
N GLU A 57 7.87 -5.02 5.92
CA GLU A 57 8.56 -6.31 5.98
C GLU A 57 7.68 -7.49 6.40
N THR A 58 6.45 -7.24 6.87
CA THR A 58 5.55 -8.31 7.34
C THR A 58 4.74 -8.97 6.24
N VAL A 59 4.98 -8.69 4.99
CA VAL A 59 4.33 -9.39 3.87
C VAL A 59 5.35 -9.91 2.85
N SER A 60 6.50 -10.39 3.26
CA SER A 60 7.14 -11.47 2.52
C SER A 60 6.54 -12.79 3.02
N VAL A 61 5.25 -12.98 2.78
CA VAL A 61 4.73 -14.34 2.65
C VAL A 61 5.62 -14.95 1.57
N GLN A 62 6.42 -15.97 1.91
CA GLN A 62 6.95 -16.92 0.92
C GLN A 62 5.72 -17.56 0.25
N ASN A 63 5.09 -16.81 -0.63
CA ASN A 63 4.26 -17.38 -1.66
C ASN A 63 5.25 -18.10 -2.58
N GLN A 64 5.54 -19.37 -2.28
CA GLN A 64 5.71 -20.29 -3.37
C GLN A 64 4.38 -20.19 -4.11
N ALA A 65 4.38 -19.39 -5.16
CA ALA A 65 3.25 -19.28 -6.06
C ALA A 65 3.16 -20.65 -6.77
N ASP A 66 2.49 -21.59 -6.11
CA ASP A 66 1.94 -22.73 -6.81
C ASP A 66 1.06 -22.12 -7.89
N ASN A 67 1.29 -22.50 -9.14
CA ASN A 67 0.59 -21.94 -10.28
C ASN A 67 -0.91 -21.88 -10.00
N TRP A 68 -1.41 -20.67 -9.77
CA TRP A 68 -2.85 -20.47 -9.58
C TRP A 68 -3.56 -20.82 -10.87
N GLY A 69 -4.62 -21.58 -10.79
CA GLY A 69 -5.43 -21.92 -11.94
C GLY A 69 -6.82 -22.41 -11.58
N LEU A 70 -7.74 -22.30 -12.53
CA LEU A 70 -9.09 -22.81 -12.43
C LEU A 70 -9.25 -23.99 -13.38
N GLY A 71 -9.82 -25.09 -12.87
CA GLY A 71 -10.28 -26.22 -13.66
C GLY A 71 -11.77 -26.07 -13.98
N PHE A 72 -12.13 -26.19 -15.24
CA PHE A 72 -13.52 -26.16 -15.70
C PHE A 72 -13.99 -27.58 -16.00
N GLY A 73 -15.07 -27.99 -15.34
CA GLY A 73 -15.70 -29.31 -15.52
C GLY A 73 -16.81 -29.31 -16.55
N ALA A 74 -17.79 -30.19 -16.38
CA ALA A 74 -18.96 -30.26 -17.25
C ALA A 74 -19.79 -28.99 -17.19
N GLU A 75 -20.56 -28.72 -18.24
CA GLU A 75 -21.47 -27.58 -18.30
C GLU A 75 -22.42 -27.55 -17.08
N GLY A 76 -22.62 -26.35 -16.51
CA GLY A 76 -23.42 -26.15 -15.30
C GLY A 76 -22.74 -26.51 -13.97
N THR A 77 -21.48 -26.96 -13.99
CA THR A 77 -20.70 -27.15 -12.77
C THR A 77 -19.86 -25.93 -12.43
N GLN A 78 -19.64 -25.68 -11.15
CA GLN A 78 -18.74 -24.60 -10.72
C GLN A 78 -17.28 -24.98 -11.00
N PRO A 79 -16.42 -24.03 -11.36
CA PRO A 79 -15.00 -24.27 -11.50
C PRO A 79 -14.36 -24.67 -10.16
N THR A 80 -13.29 -25.43 -10.25
CA THR A 80 -12.43 -25.79 -9.11
C THR A 80 -11.13 -25.03 -9.17
N GLY A 81 -10.63 -24.58 -8.03
CA GLY A 81 -9.32 -23.91 -7.93
C GLY A 81 -8.29 -24.81 -7.25
N ASN A 82 -7.01 -24.46 -7.36
CA ASN A 82 -5.91 -25.11 -6.62
C ASN A 82 -6.08 -24.99 -5.11
N VAL A 83 -6.81 -23.95 -4.68
CA VAL A 83 -7.18 -23.69 -3.28
C VAL A 83 -8.70 -23.69 -3.17
N THR A 84 -9.24 -24.20 -2.08
CA THR A 84 -10.69 -24.23 -1.89
C THR A 84 -11.29 -22.83 -1.70
N ALA A 85 -12.55 -22.65 -2.10
CA ALA A 85 -13.25 -21.39 -1.89
C ALA A 85 -13.33 -21.02 -0.39
N ASP A 86 -13.40 -22.00 0.52
CA ASP A 86 -13.44 -21.77 1.96
C ASP A 86 -12.10 -21.28 2.53
N GLU A 87 -10.99 -21.77 1.99
CA GLU A 87 -9.67 -21.24 2.36
C GLU A 87 -9.48 -19.80 1.92
N LEU A 88 -9.97 -19.43 0.73
CA LEU A 88 -9.85 -18.07 0.21
C LEU A 88 -10.71 -17.06 0.98
N LYS A 89 -11.79 -17.48 1.60
CA LYS A 89 -12.63 -16.60 2.45
C LYS A 89 -11.82 -15.92 3.57
N LYS A 90 -10.79 -16.58 4.11
CA LYS A 90 -9.91 -16.03 5.15
C LYS A 90 -9.17 -14.77 4.65
N TYR A 91 -8.97 -14.68 3.35
CA TYR A 91 -8.29 -13.57 2.67
C TYR A 91 -9.26 -12.63 1.98
N ASN A 92 -10.56 -12.80 2.21
CA ASN A 92 -11.60 -12.02 1.55
C ASN A 92 -11.52 -12.12 0.02
N ALA A 93 -11.17 -13.32 -0.49
CA ALA A 93 -10.98 -13.61 -1.92
C ALA A 93 -11.96 -14.68 -2.39
N TRP A 94 -12.43 -14.57 -3.63
CA TRP A 94 -13.41 -15.46 -4.23
C TRP A 94 -13.06 -15.72 -5.70
N TYR A 95 -13.38 -16.91 -6.19
CA TYR A 95 -13.37 -17.25 -7.61
C TYR A 95 -14.69 -17.88 -8.07
N VAL A 96 -15.61 -18.15 -7.13
CA VAL A 96 -16.96 -18.65 -7.40
C VAL A 96 -17.98 -17.90 -6.56
N GLY A 97 -19.14 -17.64 -7.13
CA GLY A 97 -20.29 -17.09 -6.43
C GLY A 97 -21.17 -18.19 -5.80
N ASP A 98 -22.26 -17.75 -5.18
CA ASP A 98 -23.27 -18.66 -4.62
C ASP A 98 -24.04 -19.34 -5.77
N LYS A 99 -23.91 -20.66 -5.89
CA LYS A 99 -24.57 -21.48 -6.94
C LYS A 99 -26.09 -21.42 -6.90
N ASN A 100 -26.68 -21.02 -5.77
CA ASN A 100 -28.12 -20.92 -5.60
C ASN A 100 -28.68 -19.55 -6.06
N LYS A 101 -27.81 -18.62 -6.42
CA LYS A 101 -28.19 -17.30 -6.91
C LYS A 101 -27.89 -17.16 -8.40
N LYS A 102 -28.86 -16.63 -9.14
CA LYS A 102 -28.66 -16.28 -10.56
C LYS A 102 -27.95 -14.92 -10.64
N THR A 103 -26.66 -14.90 -10.29
CA THR A 103 -25.83 -13.69 -10.25
C THR A 103 -24.57 -13.92 -11.08
N ILE A 104 -24.22 -12.95 -11.91
CA ILE A 104 -22.97 -12.89 -12.67
C ILE A 104 -22.13 -11.78 -12.06
N TYR A 105 -20.85 -12.04 -11.84
CA TYR A 105 -19.85 -11.06 -11.43
C TYR A 105 -19.01 -10.69 -12.64
N LEU A 106 -19.08 -9.41 -13.03
CA LEU A 106 -18.35 -8.90 -14.18
C LEU A 106 -17.00 -8.37 -13.73
N THR A 107 -15.94 -8.81 -14.40
CA THR A 107 -14.58 -8.31 -14.21
C THR A 107 -13.99 -7.88 -15.56
N PHE A 108 -13.25 -6.80 -15.57
CA PHE A 108 -12.56 -6.27 -16.74
C PHE A 108 -11.09 -6.02 -16.40
N ASP A 109 -10.20 -6.58 -17.19
CA ASP A 109 -8.77 -6.35 -17.09
C ASP A 109 -8.38 -5.23 -18.06
N CYS A 110 -7.91 -4.09 -17.51
CA CYS A 110 -7.64 -2.86 -18.24
C CYS A 110 -6.15 -2.60 -18.35
N GLY A 111 -5.55 -3.04 -19.47
CA GLY A 111 -4.12 -2.85 -19.77
C GLY A 111 -3.80 -1.47 -20.36
N TYR A 112 -4.62 -1.00 -21.30
CA TYR A 112 -4.52 0.33 -21.90
C TYR A 112 -5.87 0.80 -22.42
N GLU A 113 -6.05 2.12 -22.52
CA GLU A 113 -7.29 2.71 -23.06
C GLU A 113 -7.23 2.77 -24.59
N ASN A 114 -8.28 2.29 -25.22
CA ASN A 114 -8.40 2.26 -26.69
C ASN A 114 -9.80 2.72 -27.18
N GLY A 115 -10.53 3.45 -26.35
CA GLY A 115 -11.86 3.97 -26.66
C GLY A 115 -13.03 3.00 -26.33
N ASN A 116 -12.75 1.84 -25.73
CA ASN A 116 -13.79 0.87 -25.38
C ASN A 116 -14.32 1.02 -23.95
N THR A 117 -13.55 1.60 -23.03
CA THR A 117 -13.91 1.62 -21.61
C THR A 117 -15.11 2.51 -21.33
N GLU A 118 -15.18 3.70 -21.94
CA GLU A 118 -16.34 4.58 -21.76
C GLU A 118 -17.65 3.97 -22.26
N PRO A 119 -17.75 3.36 -23.45
CA PRO A 119 -18.95 2.64 -23.89
C PRO A 119 -19.34 1.49 -22.95
N ILE A 120 -18.37 0.78 -22.35
CA ILE A 120 -18.64 -0.25 -21.35
C ILE A 120 -19.28 0.36 -20.11
N LEU A 121 -18.72 1.46 -19.58
CA LEU A 121 -19.28 2.19 -18.44
C LEU A 121 -20.69 2.69 -18.72
N ASP A 122 -20.94 3.23 -19.92
CA ASP A 122 -22.27 3.67 -20.34
C ASP A 122 -23.27 2.50 -20.36
N ALA A 123 -22.87 1.34 -20.86
CA ALA A 123 -23.70 0.14 -20.86
C ALA A 123 -24.00 -0.33 -19.43
N LEU A 124 -23.00 -0.39 -18.56
CA LEU A 124 -23.17 -0.77 -17.16
C LEU A 124 -24.12 0.18 -16.44
N LYS A 125 -23.95 1.49 -16.64
CA LYS A 125 -24.82 2.53 -16.08
C LYS A 125 -26.26 2.39 -16.56
N LYS A 126 -26.46 2.20 -17.86
CA LYS A 126 -27.79 1.99 -18.49
C LYS A 126 -28.53 0.81 -17.86
N HIS A 127 -27.82 -0.25 -17.48
CA HIS A 127 -28.41 -1.47 -16.92
C HIS A 127 -28.31 -1.51 -15.36
N ASN A 128 -27.87 -0.42 -14.73
CA ASN A 128 -27.62 -0.35 -13.28
C ASN A 128 -26.78 -1.53 -12.78
N ALA A 129 -25.82 -1.98 -13.59
CA ALA A 129 -24.92 -3.07 -13.29
C ALA A 129 -23.62 -2.54 -12.72
N LYS A 130 -23.04 -3.29 -11.79
CA LYS A 130 -21.73 -2.99 -11.22
C LYS A 130 -20.71 -4.02 -11.66
N ALA A 131 -19.44 -3.62 -11.75
CA ALA A 131 -18.35 -4.47 -12.18
C ALA A 131 -17.10 -4.19 -11.33
N THR A 132 -16.10 -5.05 -11.47
CA THR A 132 -14.75 -4.81 -10.97
C THR A 132 -13.83 -4.58 -12.17
N PHE A 133 -13.07 -3.49 -12.13
CA PHE A 133 -12.06 -3.17 -13.13
C PHE A 133 -10.68 -3.36 -12.51
N PHE A 134 -9.90 -4.29 -13.03
CA PHE A 134 -8.50 -4.47 -12.64
C PHE A 134 -7.63 -3.65 -13.59
N VAL A 135 -7.04 -2.57 -13.07
CA VAL A 135 -6.26 -1.61 -13.87
C VAL A 135 -4.76 -1.79 -13.64
N VAL A 136 -3.98 -1.73 -14.71
CA VAL A 136 -2.51 -1.65 -14.62
C VAL A 136 -2.07 -0.22 -14.34
N GLY A 137 -0.83 -0.04 -13.83
CA GLY A 137 -0.29 1.28 -13.55
C GLY A 137 -0.33 2.23 -14.75
N HIS A 138 0.03 1.73 -15.93
CA HIS A 138 -0.03 2.53 -17.17
C HIS A 138 -1.45 3.03 -17.51
N PHE A 139 -2.49 2.22 -17.29
CA PHE A 139 -3.88 2.63 -17.51
C PHE A 139 -4.26 3.76 -16.55
N LEU A 140 -3.88 3.64 -15.27
CA LEU A 140 -4.14 4.66 -14.26
C LEU A 140 -3.46 5.99 -14.61
N GLU A 141 -2.24 5.96 -15.14
CA GLU A 141 -1.50 7.16 -15.54
C GLU A 141 -2.04 7.81 -16.81
N SER A 142 -2.45 7.00 -17.80
CA SER A 142 -2.88 7.50 -19.11
C SER A 142 -4.36 7.89 -19.18
N ALA A 143 -5.21 7.31 -18.32
CA ALA A 143 -6.65 7.52 -18.34
C ALA A 143 -7.23 7.73 -16.91
N PRO A 144 -6.68 8.66 -16.10
CA PRO A 144 -7.11 8.85 -14.71
C PRO A 144 -8.57 9.27 -14.59
N ASP A 145 -9.11 10.02 -15.54
CA ASP A 145 -10.51 10.46 -15.53
C ASP A 145 -11.48 9.29 -15.71
N ILE A 146 -11.10 8.29 -16.51
CA ILE A 146 -11.90 7.07 -16.68
C ILE A 146 -11.90 6.24 -15.37
N VAL A 147 -10.75 6.12 -14.72
CA VAL A 147 -10.65 5.44 -13.42
C VAL A 147 -11.49 6.14 -12.35
N LYS A 148 -11.43 7.47 -12.30
CA LYS A 148 -12.29 8.26 -11.42
C LYS A 148 -13.78 8.04 -11.73
N ARG A 149 -14.15 8.01 -13.00
CA ARG A 149 -15.52 7.70 -13.43
C ARG A 149 -15.98 6.31 -12.96
N MET A 150 -15.10 5.30 -13.02
CA MET A 150 -15.40 3.95 -12.50
C MET A 150 -15.80 4.01 -11.02
N GLU A 151 -15.03 4.73 -10.19
CA GLU A 151 -15.32 4.89 -8.76
C GLU A 151 -16.60 5.68 -8.51
N GLU A 152 -16.80 6.81 -9.20
CA GLU A 152 -17.99 7.67 -9.08
C GLU A 152 -19.26 6.94 -9.48
N GLU A 153 -19.20 6.07 -10.46
CA GLU A 153 -20.32 5.21 -10.88
C GLU A 153 -20.49 3.97 -9.99
N GLY A 154 -19.65 3.80 -8.95
CA GLY A 154 -19.77 2.76 -7.91
C GLY A 154 -19.29 1.38 -8.34
N HIS A 155 -18.34 1.32 -9.27
CA HIS A 155 -17.59 0.11 -9.61
C HIS A 155 -16.43 -0.10 -8.63
N ALA A 156 -15.96 -1.34 -8.51
CA ALA A 156 -14.73 -1.62 -7.78
C ALA A 156 -13.52 -1.44 -8.72
N VAL A 157 -12.48 -0.76 -8.26
CA VAL A 157 -11.20 -0.65 -8.96
C VAL A 157 -10.16 -1.47 -8.21
N GLY A 158 -9.54 -2.42 -8.90
CA GLY A 158 -8.53 -3.33 -8.38
C GLY A 158 -7.19 -3.15 -9.08
N ASN A 159 -6.13 -3.63 -8.44
CA ASN A 159 -4.78 -3.59 -8.99
C ASN A 159 -4.53 -4.83 -9.87
N HIS A 160 -4.07 -4.61 -11.11
CA HIS A 160 -3.66 -5.64 -12.08
C HIS A 160 -2.16 -5.58 -12.38
N THR A 161 -1.32 -5.35 -11.38
CA THR A 161 0.11 -5.11 -11.55
C THR A 161 0.43 -3.73 -12.15
N TYR A 162 1.71 -3.47 -12.43
CA TYR A 162 2.11 -2.18 -13.01
C TYR A 162 2.19 -2.23 -14.55
N HIS A 163 2.63 -3.39 -15.09
CA HIS A 163 2.76 -3.66 -16.54
C HIS A 163 1.98 -4.91 -16.91
#